data_888b575c51ba3f729c8e9fb3eba45b32
#
_entry.id   888b575c51ba3f729c8e9fb3eba45b32
#
_cell.length_a   1.000
_cell.length_b   1.000
_cell.length_c   1.000
_cell.angle_alpha   90.00
_cell.angle_beta   90.00
_cell.angle_gamma   90.00
#
_symmetry.space_group_name_H-M   'P 1'
#
loop_
_entity.id
_entity.type
_entity.pdbx_description
1 polymer ?
#
loop_
_entity_poly.entity_id
_entity_poly.type
_entity_poly.pdbx_seq_one_letter_code
_entity_poly.pdbx_strand_id
1 'polypeptide(L)'
;MSDKVKQLKWLIVLFLFLLAIPSYFAYNHFRQSSALKEAFEKNERIEVLHRLMASEKYAPDIRKAGYVVPPDGAIRLDGGIDSIEIKGDIDLDISNPGRNGVTAYFRIEIDGKITSVLYELDKNFDLVSSAYFQINEKNIKESVTIPKAEEERLLKIVQKELEDFMETMYQTLYG
;
A
#
# COMPACT_ATOMS: atom_id res chain seq x y z
N MET A 1 -57.83 -6.70 -5.09
CA MET A 1 -56.58 -7.10 -5.80
C MET A 1 -56.17 -8.46 -5.24
N SER A 2 -56.13 -9.50 -6.07
CA SER A 2 -55.92 -10.88 -5.62
C SER A 2 -54.56 -11.01 -4.88
N ASP A 3 -54.49 -11.83 -3.81
CA ASP A 3 -53.28 -12.09 -3.04
C ASP A 3 -52.12 -12.61 -3.92
N LYS A 4 -52.46 -13.33 -4.98
CA LYS A 4 -51.48 -13.76 -6.00
C LYS A 4 -50.78 -12.61 -6.70
N VAL A 5 -51.46 -11.49 -6.96
CA VAL A 5 -50.85 -10.28 -7.59
C VAL A 5 -49.93 -9.56 -6.60
N LYS A 6 -50.28 -9.55 -5.32
CA LYS A 6 -49.38 -9.00 -4.28
C LYS A 6 -48.13 -9.86 -4.14
N GLN A 7 -48.28 -11.18 -4.08
CA GLN A 7 -47.11 -12.09 -4.00
C GLN A 7 -46.21 -11.98 -5.22
N LEU A 8 -46.75 -11.87 -6.42
CA LEU A 8 -45.95 -11.70 -7.65
C LEU A 8 -45.15 -10.37 -7.63
N LYS A 9 -45.77 -9.29 -7.17
CA LYS A 9 -45.06 -8.01 -7.01
C LYS A 9 -43.88 -8.09 -6.03
N TRP A 10 -44.06 -8.74 -4.88
CA TRP A 10 -43.00 -8.95 -3.91
C TRP A 10 -41.86 -9.83 -4.46
N LEU A 11 -42.18 -10.87 -5.23
CA LEU A 11 -41.21 -11.73 -5.89
C LEU A 11 -40.39 -10.94 -6.93
N ILE A 12 -41.02 -10.06 -7.70
CA ILE A 12 -40.32 -9.18 -8.66
C ILE A 12 -39.37 -8.20 -7.93
N VAL A 13 -39.82 -7.58 -6.85
CA VAL A 13 -39.02 -6.68 -6.04
C VAL A 13 -37.80 -7.41 -5.44
N LEU A 14 -38.03 -8.60 -4.87
CA LEU A 14 -36.96 -9.44 -4.33
C LEU A 14 -35.94 -9.82 -5.39
N PHE A 15 -36.42 -10.22 -6.59
CA PHE A 15 -35.56 -10.58 -7.72
C PHE A 15 -34.73 -9.39 -8.21
N LEU A 16 -35.30 -8.18 -8.27
CA LEU A 16 -34.57 -6.95 -8.63
C LEU A 16 -33.50 -6.62 -7.59
N PHE A 17 -33.79 -6.80 -6.30
CA PHE A 17 -32.78 -6.63 -5.24
C PHE A 17 -31.66 -7.66 -5.36
N LEU A 18 -31.97 -8.93 -5.62
CA LEU A 18 -30.98 -9.98 -5.80
C LEU A 18 -30.08 -9.76 -7.03
N LEU A 19 -30.55 -9.08 -8.05
CA LEU A 19 -29.72 -8.68 -9.21
C LEU A 19 -28.97 -7.37 -8.97
N ALA A 20 -29.56 -6.40 -8.29
CA ALA A 20 -28.95 -5.09 -8.07
C ALA A 20 -27.70 -5.17 -7.19
N ILE A 21 -27.72 -6.00 -6.15
CA ILE A 21 -26.58 -6.14 -5.22
C ILE A 21 -25.33 -6.69 -5.92
N PRO A 22 -25.37 -7.85 -6.61
CA PRO A 22 -24.18 -8.34 -7.34
C PRO A 22 -23.71 -7.38 -8.44
N SER A 23 -24.66 -6.73 -9.15
CA SER A 23 -24.31 -5.76 -10.19
C SER A 23 -23.59 -4.53 -9.62
N TYR A 24 -24.01 -4.05 -8.47
CA TYR A 24 -23.35 -2.96 -7.76
C TYR A 24 -21.92 -3.32 -7.33
N PHE A 25 -21.74 -4.53 -6.75
CA PHE A 25 -20.42 -5.02 -6.37
C PHE A 25 -19.51 -5.24 -7.58
N ALA A 26 -20.02 -5.84 -8.66
CA ALA A 26 -19.29 -6.03 -9.91
C ALA A 26 -18.86 -4.67 -10.52
N TYR A 27 -19.77 -3.71 -10.56
CA TYR A 27 -19.49 -2.36 -11.06
C TYR A 27 -18.41 -1.64 -10.23
N ASN A 28 -18.52 -1.69 -8.90
CA ASN A 28 -17.52 -1.08 -8.02
C ASN A 28 -16.15 -1.75 -8.14
N HIS A 29 -16.13 -3.08 -8.23
CA HIS A 29 -14.89 -3.83 -8.45
C HIS A 29 -14.22 -3.43 -9.76
N PHE A 30 -14.99 -3.39 -10.85
CA PHE A 30 -14.50 -2.97 -12.18
C PHE A 30 -13.99 -1.53 -12.17
N ARG A 31 -14.75 -0.61 -11.59
CA ARG A 31 -14.36 0.80 -11.47
C ARG A 31 -13.07 1.00 -10.68
N GLN A 32 -12.90 0.28 -9.58
CA GLN A 32 -11.67 0.37 -8.76
C GLN A 32 -10.47 -0.23 -9.50
N SER A 33 -10.65 -1.34 -10.22
CA SER A 33 -9.58 -1.96 -11.00
C SER A 33 -9.16 -1.07 -12.19
N SER A 34 -10.11 -0.47 -12.91
CA SER A 34 -9.81 0.46 -14.01
C SER A 34 -9.10 1.73 -13.53
N ALA A 35 -9.51 2.28 -12.39
CA ALA A 35 -8.87 3.46 -11.82
C ALA A 35 -7.46 3.18 -11.31
N LEU A 36 -7.18 1.99 -10.78
CA LEU A 36 -5.82 1.59 -10.43
C LEU A 36 -4.94 1.46 -11.68
N LYS A 37 -5.45 0.82 -12.74
CA LYS A 37 -4.74 0.70 -14.01
C LYS A 37 -4.41 2.07 -14.59
N GLU A 38 -5.37 2.99 -14.60
CA GLU A 38 -5.17 4.36 -15.06
C GLU A 38 -4.09 5.10 -14.26
N ALA A 39 -4.04 4.90 -12.94
CA ALA A 39 -3.01 5.49 -12.08
C ALA A 39 -1.60 4.95 -12.44
N PHE A 40 -1.46 3.64 -12.72
CA PHE A 40 -0.21 3.08 -13.23
C PHE A 40 0.18 3.67 -14.58
N GLU A 41 -0.73 3.72 -15.55
CA GLU A 41 -0.48 4.24 -16.90
C GLU A 41 -0.10 5.72 -16.89
N LYS A 42 -0.60 6.50 -15.93
CA LYS A 42 -0.25 7.91 -15.73
C LYS A 42 0.98 8.12 -14.84
N ASN A 43 1.60 7.05 -14.34
CA ASN A 43 2.71 7.10 -13.38
C ASN A 43 2.38 7.91 -12.10
N GLU A 44 1.13 7.81 -11.64
CA GLU A 44 0.66 8.47 -10.40
C GLU A 44 1.02 7.59 -9.19
N ARG A 45 2.31 7.53 -8.86
CA ARG A 45 2.94 6.59 -7.91
C ARG A 45 2.22 6.51 -6.55
N ILE A 46 1.94 7.65 -5.94
CA ILE A 46 1.26 7.70 -4.64
C ILE A 46 -0.19 7.26 -4.75
N GLU A 47 -0.88 7.61 -5.84
CA GLU A 47 -2.24 7.15 -6.07
C GLU A 47 -2.30 5.63 -6.24
N VAL A 48 -1.30 5.03 -6.92
CA VAL A 48 -1.18 3.57 -7.02
C VAL A 48 -1.02 2.95 -5.64
N LEU A 49 -0.06 3.42 -4.82
CA LEU A 49 0.15 2.92 -3.46
C LEU A 49 -1.12 3.07 -2.61
N HIS A 50 -1.73 4.25 -2.65
CA HIS A 50 -2.96 4.53 -1.93
C HIS A 50 -4.08 3.55 -2.32
N ARG A 51 -4.27 3.27 -3.62
CA ARG A 51 -5.29 2.32 -4.09
C ARG A 51 -4.99 0.88 -3.74
N LEU A 52 -3.72 0.45 -3.85
CA LEU A 52 -3.29 -0.89 -3.46
C LEU A 52 -3.53 -1.12 -1.96
N MET A 53 -3.21 -0.12 -1.13
CA MET A 53 -3.31 -0.22 0.33
C MET A 53 -4.70 0.14 0.88
N ALA A 54 -5.56 0.80 0.11
CA ALA A 54 -6.91 1.16 0.54
C ALA A 54 -7.86 -0.04 0.71
N SER A 55 -7.48 -1.24 0.26
CA SER A 55 -8.34 -2.41 0.32
C SER A 55 -7.54 -3.70 0.39
N GLU A 56 -7.90 -4.58 1.32
CA GLU A 56 -7.34 -5.93 1.43
C GLU A 56 -7.48 -6.79 0.17
N LYS A 57 -8.36 -6.41 -0.74
CA LYS A 57 -8.58 -7.19 -1.96
C LYS A 57 -7.31 -7.38 -2.79
N TYR A 58 -6.32 -6.47 -2.66
CA TYR A 58 -5.04 -6.57 -3.35
C TYR A 58 -3.97 -7.34 -2.57
N ALA A 59 -4.21 -7.67 -1.30
CA ALA A 59 -3.25 -8.42 -0.49
C ALA A 59 -2.81 -9.77 -1.11
N PRO A 60 -3.71 -10.58 -1.74
CA PRO A 60 -3.31 -11.79 -2.45
C PRO A 60 -2.37 -11.51 -3.62
N ASP A 61 -2.61 -10.43 -4.40
CA ASP A 61 -1.79 -10.07 -5.56
C ASP A 61 -0.43 -9.52 -5.10
N ILE A 62 -0.40 -8.73 -4.03
CA ILE A 62 0.84 -8.24 -3.41
C ILE A 62 1.71 -9.41 -2.94
N ARG A 63 1.10 -10.41 -2.28
CA ARG A 63 1.82 -11.63 -1.86
C ARG A 63 2.29 -12.48 -3.04
N LYS A 64 1.48 -12.59 -4.10
CA LYS A 64 1.84 -13.30 -5.35
C LYS A 64 3.02 -12.62 -6.04
N ALA A 65 3.12 -11.31 -5.96
CA ALA A 65 4.24 -10.52 -6.46
C ALA A 65 5.53 -10.69 -5.64
N GLY A 66 5.48 -11.41 -4.51
CA GLY A 66 6.64 -11.70 -3.66
C GLY A 66 6.80 -10.75 -2.46
N TYR A 67 5.88 -9.83 -2.26
CA TYR A 67 5.90 -8.89 -1.15
C TYR A 67 5.12 -9.39 0.06
N VAL A 68 5.44 -8.86 1.24
CA VAL A 68 4.77 -9.27 2.48
C VAL A 68 3.74 -8.23 2.88
N VAL A 69 2.52 -8.68 3.07
CA VAL A 69 1.49 -7.92 3.78
C VAL A 69 1.44 -8.55 5.18
N PRO A 70 1.85 -7.83 6.22
CA PRO A 70 1.88 -8.38 7.58
C PRO A 70 0.53 -8.98 7.96
N PRO A 71 0.51 -10.17 8.62
CA PRO A 71 -0.72 -10.72 9.15
C PRO A 71 -1.13 -9.93 10.40
N ASP A 72 -2.41 -9.92 10.68
CA ASP A 72 -3.06 -9.54 11.94
C ASP A 72 -2.58 -8.26 12.66
N GLY A 73 -3.42 -7.26 12.68
CA GLY A 73 -3.20 -5.96 13.29
C GLY A 73 -2.78 -4.89 12.29
N ALA A 74 -2.40 -5.29 11.09
CA ALA A 74 -2.09 -4.41 9.97
C ALA A 74 -3.32 -4.12 9.09
N ILE A 75 -4.51 -4.58 9.52
CA ILE A 75 -5.76 -4.24 8.86
C ILE A 75 -6.35 -3.05 9.58
N ARG A 76 -6.39 -1.95 8.89
CA ARG A 76 -7.07 -0.75 9.36
C ARG A 76 -8.56 -1.05 9.57
N LEU A 77 -9.18 -0.34 10.52
CA LEU A 77 -10.63 -0.45 10.78
C LEU A 77 -11.50 -0.19 9.54
N ASP A 78 -10.94 0.47 8.52
CA ASP A 78 -11.58 0.72 7.22
C ASP A 78 -11.33 -0.37 6.17
N GLY A 79 -10.65 -1.50 6.53
CA GLY A 79 -10.36 -2.62 5.64
C GLY A 79 -9.18 -2.36 4.69
N GLY A 80 -8.31 -1.41 5.00
CA GLY A 80 -7.08 -1.13 4.26
C GLY A 80 -5.88 -1.91 4.80
N ILE A 81 -4.78 -1.91 4.04
CA ILE A 81 -3.48 -2.48 4.41
C ILE A 81 -2.66 -1.38 5.09
N ASP A 82 -2.13 -1.65 6.28
CA ASP A 82 -1.33 -0.67 7.04
C ASP A 82 0.08 -0.50 6.48
N SER A 83 0.71 -1.62 6.12
CA SER A 83 2.06 -1.61 5.55
C SER A 83 2.28 -2.74 4.56
N ILE A 84 3.25 -2.54 3.69
CA ILE A 84 3.78 -3.55 2.76
C ILE A 84 5.28 -3.64 3.01
N GLU A 85 5.77 -4.85 3.25
CA GLU A 85 7.19 -5.17 3.36
C GLU A 85 7.77 -5.52 1.98
N ILE A 86 8.76 -4.78 1.53
CA ILE A 86 9.55 -5.04 0.34
C ILE A 86 10.89 -5.61 0.81
N LYS A 87 11.21 -6.84 0.38
CA LYS A 87 12.49 -7.50 0.67
C LYS A 87 13.39 -7.38 -0.54
N GLY A 88 14.41 -6.52 -0.43
CA GLY A 88 15.34 -6.24 -1.50
C GLY A 88 16.77 -6.05 -0.97
N ASP A 89 17.47 -5.07 -1.50
CA ASP A 89 18.79 -4.66 -1.00
C ASP A 89 18.72 -4.15 0.46
N ILE A 90 17.53 -3.67 0.85
CA ILE A 90 17.15 -3.38 2.24
C ILE A 90 15.73 -3.91 2.49
N ASP A 91 15.46 -4.34 3.72
CA ASP A 91 14.08 -4.69 4.13
C ASP A 91 13.33 -3.38 4.39
N LEU A 92 12.44 -3.04 3.46
CA LEU A 92 11.73 -1.76 3.43
C LEU A 92 10.25 -1.96 3.79
N ASP A 93 9.81 -1.32 4.86
CA ASP A 93 8.40 -1.18 5.20
C ASP A 93 7.85 0.11 4.62
N ILE A 94 6.87 0.02 3.73
CA ILE A 94 6.13 1.18 3.23
C ILE A 94 4.77 1.26 3.91
N SER A 95 4.42 2.43 4.40
CA SER A 95 3.17 2.65 5.13
C SER A 95 2.60 4.03 4.88
N ASN A 96 1.35 4.21 5.29
CA ASN A 96 0.65 5.48 5.31
C ASN A 96 0.75 6.29 4.01
N PRO A 97 0.37 5.70 2.84
CA PRO A 97 0.31 6.49 1.62
C PRO A 97 -0.80 7.54 1.78
N GLY A 98 -0.40 8.74 2.21
CA GLY A 98 -1.25 9.91 2.21
C GLY A 98 -1.43 10.42 0.78
N ARG A 99 -2.25 11.47 0.60
CA ARG A 99 -2.45 12.08 -0.74
C ARG A 99 -1.16 12.67 -1.33
N ASN A 100 -0.18 13.01 -0.50
CA ASN A 100 1.00 13.78 -0.89
C ASN A 100 2.31 13.00 -0.78
N GLY A 101 2.31 11.79 -0.25
CA GLY A 101 3.54 11.04 -0.05
C GLY A 101 3.36 9.70 0.64
N VAL A 102 4.46 9.04 0.90
CA VAL A 102 4.55 7.72 1.54
C VAL A 102 5.66 7.74 2.59
N THR A 103 5.47 6.96 3.65
CA THR A 103 6.48 6.73 4.68
C THR A 103 7.21 5.42 4.37
N ALA A 104 8.54 5.48 4.33
CA ALA A 104 9.43 4.35 4.16
C ALA A 104 10.24 4.15 5.45
N TYR A 105 10.12 2.98 6.08
CA TYR A 105 10.86 2.61 7.27
C TYR A 105 11.75 1.39 6.98
N PHE A 106 12.99 1.43 7.44
CA PHE A 106 13.94 0.32 7.32
C PHE A 106 15.02 0.39 8.39
N ARG A 107 15.83 -0.67 8.48
CA ARG A 107 16.97 -0.74 9.41
C ARG A 107 18.24 -1.04 8.65
N ILE A 108 19.31 -0.37 9.06
CA ILE A 108 20.65 -0.57 8.51
C ILE A 108 21.68 -0.65 9.65
N GLU A 109 22.82 -1.21 9.36
CA GLU A 109 23.95 -1.17 10.28
C GLU A 109 24.90 -0.02 9.89
N ILE A 110 25.17 0.88 10.84
CA ILE A 110 26.14 1.97 10.70
C ILE A 110 27.09 1.87 11.89
N ASP A 111 28.39 1.76 11.62
CA ASP A 111 29.44 1.66 12.64
C ASP A 111 29.17 0.57 13.69
N GLY A 112 28.70 -0.60 13.26
CA GLY A 112 28.38 -1.74 14.12
C GLY A 112 27.11 -1.56 14.96
N LYS A 113 26.28 -0.53 14.69
CA LYS A 113 25.01 -0.29 15.40
C LYS A 113 23.83 -0.30 14.44
N ILE A 114 22.75 -0.94 14.86
CA ILE A 114 21.51 -0.93 14.13
C ILE A 114 20.86 0.45 14.23
N THR A 115 20.70 1.09 13.09
CA THR A 115 20.06 2.39 12.92
C THR A 115 18.72 2.20 12.23
N SER A 116 17.65 2.64 12.87
CA SER A 116 16.33 2.73 12.26
C SER A 116 16.23 4.02 11.46
N VAL A 117 15.78 3.92 10.24
CA VAL A 117 15.63 5.03 9.29
C VAL A 117 14.16 5.21 8.97
N LEU A 118 13.69 6.43 9.00
CA LEU A 118 12.37 6.85 8.58
C LEU A 118 12.52 7.92 7.50
N TYR A 119 12.00 7.65 6.31
CA TYR A 119 11.90 8.61 5.23
C TYR A 119 10.45 8.97 4.98
N GLU A 120 10.18 10.26 4.85
CA GLU A 120 8.95 10.76 4.24
C GLU A 120 9.27 11.18 2.81
N LEU A 121 8.60 10.55 1.85
CA LEU A 121 8.81 10.76 0.43
C LEU A 121 7.58 11.44 -0.18
N ASP A 122 7.79 12.33 -1.13
CA ASP A 122 6.72 12.98 -1.87
C ASP A 122 6.13 12.08 -2.98
N LYS A 123 5.27 12.65 -3.80
CA LYS A 123 4.60 11.95 -4.93
C LYS A 123 5.57 11.43 -6.01
N ASN A 124 6.79 11.93 -6.08
CA ASN A 124 7.83 11.50 -7.01
C ASN A 124 8.83 10.53 -6.36
N PHE A 125 8.61 10.18 -5.08
CA PHE A 125 9.55 9.49 -4.20
C PHE A 125 10.80 10.30 -3.87
N ASP A 126 10.73 11.63 -3.98
CA ASP A 126 11.80 12.51 -3.51
C ASP A 126 11.70 12.70 -1.99
N LEU A 127 12.85 12.82 -1.33
CA LEU A 127 12.93 12.94 0.12
C LEU A 127 12.39 14.29 0.59
N VAL A 128 11.36 14.26 1.43
CA VAL A 128 10.78 15.44 2.11
C VAL A 128 11.43 15.62 3.48
N SER A 129 11.50 14.53 4.24
CA SER A 129 12.14 14.54 5.56
C SER A 129 12.78 13.19 5.86
N SER A 130 13.77 13.18 6.74
CA SER A 130 14.45 11.99 7.21
C SER A 130 14.62 12.03 8.73
N ALA A 131 14.56 10.84 9.37
CA ALA A 131 14.87 10.69 10.77
C ALA A 131 15.63 9.39 11.00
N TYR A 132 16.65 9.46 11.84
CA TYR A 132 17.55 8.34 12.15
C TYR A 132 17.60 8.12 13.65
N PHE A 133 17.47 6.87 14.07
CA PHE A 133 17.40 6.50 15.48
C PHE A 133 18.24 5.27 15.78
N GLN A 134 18.92 5.30 16.91
CA GLN A 134 19.56 4.14 17.50
C GLN A 134 18.95 3.86 18.87
N ILE A 135 18.95 2.59 19.27
CA ILE A 135 18.52 2.20 20.62
C ILE A 135 19.79 2.00 21.42
N ASN A 136 19.95 2.79 22.50
CA ASN A 136 21.09 2.66 23.40
C ASN A 136 20.94 1.46 24.36
N GLU A 137 21.99 1.20 25.16
CA GLU A 137 22.04 0.11 26.15
C GLU A 137 20.92 0.18 27.20
N LYS A 138 20.35 1.36 27.43
CA LYS A 138 19.23 1.58 28.38
C LYS A 138 17.85 1.43 27.70
N ASN A 139 17.83 0.93 26.48
CA ASN A 139 16.61 0.79 25.66
C ASN A 139 15.92 2.13 25.35
N ILE A 140 16.70 3.23 25.30
CA ILE A 140 16.21 4.57 24.97
C ILE A 140 16.54 4.85 23.51
N LYS A 141 15.55 5.40 22.78
CA LYS A 141 15.66 5.82 21.39
C LYS A 141 16.39 7.15 21.33
N GLU A 142 17.52 7.19 20.67
CA GLU A 142 18.35 8.39 20.48
C GLU A 142 18.38 8.78 18.99
N SER A 143 18.17 10.06 18.71
CA SER A 143 18.32 10.58 17.34
C SER A 143 19.82 10.66 17.00
N VAL A 144 20.13 10.20 15.80
CA VAL A 144 21.50 10.25 15.26
C VAL A 144 21.49 10.98 13.91
N THR A 145 22.66 11.40 13.46
CA THR A 145 22.85 11.94 12.11
C THR A 145 23.75 11.00 11.33
N ILE A 146 23.50 10.88 10.03
CA ILE A 146 24.36 10.12 9.13
C ILE A 146 25.03 11.04 8.12
N PRO A 147 26.16 10.63 7.51
CA PRO A 147 26.79 11.40 6.44
C PRO A 147 25.83 11.60 5.27
N LYS A 148 25.86 12.80 4.67
CA LYS A 148 24.98 13.13 3.54
C LYS A 148 25.15 12.17 2.35
N ALA A 149 26.36 11.73 2.07
CA ALA A 149 26.64 10.76 1.01
C ALA A 149 25.96 9.41 1.28
N GLU A 150 25.85 8.99 2.55
CA GLU A 150 25.14 7.78 2.95
C GLU A 150 23.63 7.96 2.82
N GLU A 151 23.10 9.11 3.22
CA GLU A 151 21.67 9.45 3.01
C GLU A 151 21.29 9.39 1.53
N GLU A 152 22.10 10.00 0.65
CA GLU A 152 21.87 9.98 -0.80
C GLU A 152 21.96 8.56 -1.38
N ARG A 153 22.88 7.72 -0.87
CA ARG A 153 22.98 6.31 -1.27
C ARG A 153 21.75 5.53 -0.88
N LEU A 154 21.31 5.68 0.37
CA LEU A 154 20.12 4.99 0.90
C LEU A 154 18.84 5.43 0.18
N LEU A 155 18.70 6.72 -0.08
CA LEU A 155 17.56 7.24 -0.83
C LEU A 155 17.44 6.61 -2.21
N LYS A 156 18.55 6.46 -2.94
CA LYS A 156 18.56 5.81 -4.26
C LYS A 156 18.12 4.34 -4.18
N ILE A 157 18.53 3.62 -3.13
CA ILE A 157 18.08 2.23 -2.92
C ILE A 157 16.57 2.22 -2.66
N VAL A 158 16.08 3.06 -1.76
CA VAL A 158 14.63 3.14 -1.47
C VAL A 158 13.82 3.48 -2.71
N GLN A 159 14.26 4.46 -3.49
CA GLN A 159 13.58 4.84 -4.74
C GLN A 159 13.54 3.68 -5.74
N LYS A 160 14.67 2.96 -5.90
CA LYS A 160 14.74 1.79 -6.79
C LYS A 160 13.78 0.69 -6.32
N GLU A 161 13.79 0.33 -5.04
CA GLU A 161 12.92 -0.71 -4.51
C GLU A 161 11.42 -0.35 -4.67
N LEU A 162 11.06 0.91 -4.52
CA LEU A 162 9.69 1.40 -4.75
C LEU A 162 9.31 1.34 -6.24
N GLU A 163 10.22 1.66 -7.15
CA GLU A 163 9.97 1.58 -8.58
C GLU A 163 9.86 0.13 -9.05
N ASP A 164 10.74 -0.75 -8.58
CA ASP A 164 10.70 -2.20 -8.85
C ASP A 164 9.38 -2.81 -8.31
N PHE A 165 8.94 -2.37 -7.13
CA PHE A 165 7.62 -2.74 -6.58
C PHE A 165 6.49 -2.33 -7.52
N MET A 166 6.48 -1.09 -7.99
CA MET A 166 5.44 -0.57 -8.89
C MET A 166 5.37 -1.35 -10.18
N GLU A 167 6.53 -1.63 -10.80
CA GLU A 167 6.60 -2.41 -12.04
C GLU A 167 6.12 -3.85 -11.82
N THR A 168 6.58 -4.51 -10.76
CA THR A 168 6.20 -5.88 -10.43
C THR A 168 4.70 -5.99 -10.17
N MET A 169 4.11 -5.03 -9.46
CA MET A 169 2.67 -4.98 -9.23
C MET A 169 1.88 -4.77 -10.53
N TYR A 170 2.36 -3.90 -11.42
CA TYR A 170 1.72 -3.73 -12.73
C TYR A 170 1.71 -5.04 -13.52
N GLN A 171 2.84 -5.73 -13.60
CA GLN A 171 2.96 -7.02 -14.29
C GLN A 171 2.08 -8.10 -13.64
N THR A 172 1.99 -8.12 -12.31
CA THR A 172 1.16 -9.11 -11.60
C THR A 172 -0.34 -8.93 -11.84
N LEU A 173 -0.78 -7.67 -11.97
CA LEU A 173 -2.21 -7.32 -12.10
C LEU A 173 -2.70 -7.27 -13.56
N TYR A 174 -1.80 -6.94 -14.51
CA TYR A 174 -2.21 -6.59 -15.89
C TYR A 174 -1.33 -7.22 -16.99
N GLY A 175 -0.22 -7.92 -16.61
CA GLY A 175 0.72 -8.60 -17.51
C GLY A 175 0.35 -10.03 -17.98
#